data_94242bfdba718391ca2f41cbad6f7e5a
#
_entry.id   94242bfdba718391ca2f41cbad6f7e5a
#
_cell.length_a   1.000
_cell.length_b   1.000
_cell.length_c   1.000
_cell.angle_alpha   90.00
_cell.angle_beta   90.00
_cell.angle_gamma   90.00
#
_symmetry.space_group_name_H-M   'P 1'
#
loop_
_entity.id
_entity.type
_entity.pdbx_description
1 polymer ?
#
loop_
_entity_poly.entity_id
_entity_poly.type
_entity_poly.pdbx_seq_one_letter_code
_entity_poly.pdbx_strand_id
1 'polypeptide(L)'
;KGVSLKKARTLKIKGLSAMLSSFTAAFAAAFSDCDIVHFHAEGPSAAMFIPKMFGKKCVATVHGLDWQREKWAKGLGAKYIKAGEKALVKRAGAVIVLTESAKSYFKDTYGRDTVIIPNGIKKPQILGGDIIKEKFGLEKDSYICMVARLTEEKGAHYLIEAFKRLDTDKKLVICGDTSDTDEYVARLKSMASGCENIIFTGFVSGDTLGQIYSNACAVCLPSNLEGMSISLL
;
A
#
# COMPACT_ATOMS: atom_id res chain seq x y z
N LYS A 1 -8.97 6.26 19.53
CA LYS A 1 -9.76 5.94 20.76
C LYS A 1 -10.91 5.04 20.35
N GLY A 2 -11.21 3.98 21.12
CA GLY A 2 -12.32 3.07 20.84
C GLY A 2 -12.02 1.86 19.94
N VAL A 3 -10.77 1.64 19.55
CA VAL A 3 -10.35 0.47 18.77
C VAL A 3 -9.62 -0.53 19.68
N SER A 4 -10.10 -1.78 19.70
CA SER A 4 -9.43 -2.90 20.36
C SER A 4 -8.61 -3.71 19.37
N LEU A 5 -7.33 -3.90 19.64
CA LEU A 5 -6.45 -4.71 18.80
C LEU A 5 -6.41 -6.16 19.33
N LYS A 6 -6.71 -7.11 18.43
CA LYS A 6 -6.59 -8.55 18.73
C LYS A 6 -5.56 -9.17 17.78
N LYS A 7 -4.64 -9.97 18.33
CA LYS A 7 -3.65 -10.70 17.52
C LYS A 7 -4.28 -11.96 16.93
N ALA A 8 -4.26 -12.08 15.61
CA ALA A 8 -4.58 -13.34 14.94
C ALA A 8 -3.37 -14.30 15.03
N ARG A 9 -3.64 -15.56 15.38
CA ARG A 9 -2.59 -16.59 15.39
C ARG A 9 -2.19 -16.95 13.97
N THR A 10 -0.90 -17.07 13.71
CA THR A 10 -0.35 -17.49 12.41
C THR A 10 0.94 -18.29 12.61
N LEU A 11 1.31 -19.05 11.60
CA LEU A 11 2.61 -19.72 11.52
C LEU A 11 3.53 -18.85 10.65
N LYS A 12 4.80 -18.71 11.04
CA LYS A 12 5.81 -17.96 10.28
C LYS A 12 6.30 -18.77 9.06
N ILE A 13 5.38 -19.09 8.14
CA ILE A 13 5.70 -19.79 6.89
C ILE A 13 5.50 -18.79 5.74
N LYS A 14 6.57 -18.54 5.00
CA LYS A 14 6.56 -17.61 3.85
C LYS A 14 5.43 -18.00 2.87
N GLY A 15 4.56 -17.06 2.53
CA GLY A 15 3.41 -17.26 1.62
C GLY A 15 2.14 -17.79 2.29
N LEU A 16 2.19 -18.48 3.43
CA LEU A 16 1.02 -19.04 4.13
C LEU A 16 0.58 -18.21 5.33
N SER A 17 1.47 -17.40 5.92
CA SER A 17 1.16 -16.67 7.16
C SER A 17 -0.02 -15.71 7.00
N ALA A 18 -0.11 -15.00 5.88
CA ALA A 18 -1.22 -14.09 5.59
C ALA A 18 -2.56 -14.84 5.42
N MET A 19 -2.54 -15.98 4.76
CA MET A 19 -3.72 -16.83 4.60
C MET A 19 -4.19 -17.37 5.97
N LEU A 20 -3.29 -17.97 6.73
CA LEU A 20 -3.61 -18.53 8.06
C LEU A 20 -4.12 -17.46 9.02
N SER A 21 -3.50 -16.27 9.05
CA SER A 21 -3.98 -15.16 9.88
C SER A 21 -5.36 -14.68 9.46
N SER A 22 -5.68 -14.70 8.17
CA SER A 22 -7.01 -14.32 7.68
C SER A 22 -8.09 -15.30 8.14
N PHE A 23 -7.82 -16.61 8.08
CA PHE A 23 -8.74 -17.64 8.54
C PHE A 23 -8.93 -17.59 10.07
N THR A 24 -7.84 -17.47 10.83
CA THR A 24 -7.94 -17.38 12.30
C THR A 24 -8.64 -16.09 12.75
N ALA A 25 -8.42 -14.97 12.07
CA ALA A 25 -9.13 -13.73 12.34
C ALA A 25 -10.63 -13.82 11.99
N ALA A 26 -10.96 -14.43 10.84
CA ALA A 26 -12.35 -14.64 10.42
C ALA A 26 -13.10 -15.55 11.42
N PHE A 27 -12.43 -16.59 11.91
CA PHE A 27 -12.99 -17.48 12.94
C PHE A 27 -13.22 -16.74 14.26
N ALA A 28 -12.22 -15.95 14.72
CA ALA A 28 -12.37 -15.14 15.93
C ALA A 28 -13.50 -14.10 15.80
N ALA A 29 -13.67 -13.50 14.62
CA ALA A 29 -14.75 -12.57 14.34
C ALA A 29 -16.12 -13.24 14.34
N ALA A 30 -16.23 -14.48 13.86
CA ALA A 30 -17.48 -15.23 13.83
C ALA A 30 -18.08 -15.44 15.24
N PHE A 31 -17.22 -15.59 16.26
CA PHE A 31 -17.62 -15.79 17.66
C PHE A 31 -17.56 -14.51 18.52
N SER A 32 -17.34 -13.36 17.91
CA SER A 32 -17.36 -12.07 18.62
C SER A 32 -18.76 -11.45 18.62
N ASP A 33 -18.96 -10.44 19.45
CA ASP A 33 -20.23 -9.69 19.56
C ASP A 33 -20.45 -8.69 18.42
N CYS A 34 -19.55 -8.65 17.40
CA CYS A 34 -19.71 -7.73 16.30
C CYS A 34 -20.84 -8.16 15.35
N ASP A 35 -21.61 -7.19 14.84
CA ASP A 35 -22.66 -7.42 13.83
C ASP A 35 -22.10 -7.49 12.42
N ILE A 36 -21.01 -6.74 12.18
CA ILE A 36 -20.41 -6.56 10.86
C ILE A 36 -18.94 -6.98 10.92
N VAL A 37 -18.52 -7.77 9.93
CA VAL A 37 -17.12 -8.12 9.69
C VAL A 37 -16.67 -7.46 8.41
N HIS A 38 -15.69 -6.57 8.51
CA HIS A 38 -15.15 -5.85 7.38
C HIS A 38 -13.82 -6.47 6.94
N PHE A 39 -13.79 -6.98 5.73
CA PHE A 39 -12.60 -7.55 5.10
C PHE A 39 -11.87 -6.50 4.27
N HIS A 40 -10.55 -6.51 4.31
CA HIS A 40 -9.71 -5.67 3.48
C HIS A 40 -8.88 -6.53 2.53
N ALA A 41 -8.94 -6.22 1.24
CA ALA A 41 -8.33 -6.92 0.12
C ALA A 41 -8.99 -8.29 -0.24
N GLU A 42 -8.66 -8.78 -1.42
CA GLU A 42 -9.24 -10.01 -1.98
C GLU A 42 -8.77 -11.25 -1.20
N GLY A 43 -7.46 -11.35 -0.90
CA GLY A 43 -6.90 -12.53 -0.22
C GLY A 43 -7.64 -12.90 1.08
N PRO A 44 -7.73 -12.00 2.07
CA PRO A 44 -8.48 -12.24 3.30
C PRO A 44 -9.95 -12.58 3.08
N SER A 45 -10.57 -12.07 2.02
CA SER A 45 -11.97 -12.31 1.68
C SER A 45 -12.28 -13.77 1.35
N ALA A 46 -11.26 -14.60 1.06
CA ALA A 46 -11.43 -16.04 0.89
C ALA A 46 -12.02 -16.70 2.17
N ALA A 47 -11.74 -16.14 3.34
CA ALA A 47 -12.27 -16.64 4.63
C ALA A 47 -13.67 -16.08 4.98
N MET A 48 -14.29 -15.25 4.14
CA MET A 48 -15.55 -14.56 4.42
C MET A 48 -16.72 -15.51 4.69
N PHE A 49 -16.67 -16.73 4.18
CA PHE A 49 -17.72 -17.72 4.42
C PHE A 49 -17.86 -18.07 5.92
N ILE A 50 -16.77 -17.99 6.68
CA ILE A 50 -16.79 -18.34 8.11
C ILE A 50 -17.74 -17.43 8.89
N PRO A 51 -17.54 -16.12 9.00
CA PRO A 51 -18.47 -15.28 9.76
C PRO A 51 -19.88 -15.25 9.14
N LYS A 52 -20.00 -15.45 7.82
CA LYS A 52 -21.31 -15.57 7.16
C LYS A 52 -22.11 -16.78 7.68
N MET A 53 -21.48 -17.92 7.89
CA MET A 53 -22.14 -19.12 8.44
C MET A 53 -22.69 -18.89 9.86
N PHE A 54 -22.10 -17.94 10.60
CA PHE A 54 -22.56 -17.54 11.94
C PHE A 54 -23.44 -16.27 11.92
N GLY A 55 -24.06 -15.97 10.78
CA GLY A 55 -25.05 -14.89 10.67
C GLY A 55 -24.48 -13.47 10.61
N LYS A 56 -23.14 -13.30 10.57
CA LYS A 56 -22.51 -11.97 10.52
C LYS A 56 -22.72 -11.31 9.16
N LYS A 57 -22.97 -9.99 9.16
CA LYS A 57 -22.93 -9.19 7.94
C LYS A 57 -21.47 -8.96 7.52
N CYS A 58 -21.17 -9.15 6.25
CA CYS A 58 -19.80 -9.00 5.75
C CYS A 58 -19.73 -7.89 4.72
N VAL A 59 -18.72 -7.03 4.84
CA VAL A 59 -18.36 -5.97 3.90
C VAL A 59 -16.92 -6.20 3.45
N ALA A 60 -16.57 -5.83 2.23
CA ALA A 60 -15.20 -5.90 1.75
C ALA A 60 -14.77 -4.56 1.14
N THR A 61 -13.53 -4.12 1.42
CA THR A 61 -12.86 -3.04 0.69
C THR A 61 -11.72 -3.62 -0.15
N VAL A 62 -11.75 -3.34 -1.43
CA VAL A 62 -10.70 -3.67 -2.40
C VAL A 62 -9.81 -2.44 -2.57
N HIS A 63 -8.56 -2.55 -2.11
CA HIS A 63 -7.58 -1.45 -2.16
C HIS A 63 -6.83 -1.34 -3.49
N GLY A 64 -6.99 -2.30 -4.36
CA GLY A 64 -6.40 -2.46 -5.69
C GLY A 64 -6.58 -3.91 -6.10
N LEU A 65 -6.40 -4.21 -7.37
CA LEU A 65 -6.54 -5.58 -7.87
C LEU A 65 -5.22 -6.34 -7.60
N ASP A 66 -5.13 -7.00 -6.45
CA ASP A 66 -3.88 -7.62 -5.97
C ASP A 66 -3.32 -8.68 -6.91
N TRP A 67 -4.17 -9.34 -7.70
CA TRP A 67 -3.72 -10.33 -8.69
C TRP A 67 -2.95 -9.72 -9.87
N GLN A 68 -3.02 -8.39 -10.08
CA GLN A 68 -2.23 -7.67 -11.09
C GLN A 68 -0.79 -7.43 -10.65
N ARG A 69 -0.48 -7.59 -9.36
CA ARG A 69 0.87 -7.42 -8.84
C ARG A 69 1.76 -8.57 -9.29
N GLU A 70 2.96 -8.29 -9.76
CA GLU A 70 3.93 -9.29 -10.23
C GLU A 70 4.14 -10.42 -9.22
N LYS A 71 4.24 -10.09 -7.94
CA LYS A 71 4.37 -11.05 -6.83
C LYS A 71 3.27 -12.12 -6.83
N TRP A 72 2.07 -11.79 -7.33
CA TRP A 72 0.89 -12.65 -7.32
C TRP A 72 0.38 -12.99 -8.73
N ALA A 73 1.14 -12.65 -9.78
CA ALA A 73 0.70 -12.87 -11.16
C ALA A 73 0.61 -14.35 -11.54
N LYS A 74 1.36 -15.23 -10.86
CA LYS A 74 1.44 -16.67 -11.17
C LYS A 74 1.38 -17.54 -9.91
N GLY A 75 0.97 -18.80 -10.09
CA GLY A 75 1.05 -19.83 -9.06
C GLY A 75 -0.18 -19.91 -8.13
N LEU A 76 0.01 -20.57 -6.98
CA LEU A 76 -1.06 -20.82 -6.00
C LEU A 76 -1.56 -19.53 -5.32
N GLY A 77 -0.68 -18.54 -5.15
CA GLY A 77 -1.05 -17.24 -4.60
C GLY A 77 -2.06 -16.50 -5.47
N ALA A 78 -1.86 -16.48 -6.79
CA ALA A 78 -2.82 -15.90 -7.73
C ALA A 78 -4.20 -16.58 -7.66
N LYS A 79 -4.21 -17.91 -7.60
CA LYS A 79 -5.46 -18.69 -7.47
C LYS A 79 -6.18 -18.36 -6.18
N TYR A 80 -5.44 -18.22 -5.07
CA TYR A 80 -5.99 -17.86 -3.77
C TYR A 80 -6.62 -16.45 -3.77
N ILE A 81 -5.93 -15.45 -4.32
CA ILE A 81 -6.43 -14.08 -4.43
C ILE A 81 -7.70 -14.05 -5.30
N LYS A 82 -7.69 -14.71 -6.45
CA LYS A 82 -8.88 -14.82 -7.31
C LYS A 82 -10.04 -15.57 -6.66
N ALA A 83 -9.76 -16.56 -5.84
CA ALA A 83 -10.79 -17.23 -5.04
C ALA A 83 -11.40 -16.28 -4.00
N GLY A 84 -10.57 -15.45 -3.37
CA GLY A 84 -11.01 -14.41 -2.45
C GLY A 84 -11.84 -13.32 -3.14
N GLU A 85 -11.45 -12.89 -4.34
CA GLU A 85 -12.22 -11.96 -5.17
C GLU A 85 -13.62 -12.54 -5.50
N LYS A 86 -13.68 -13.79 -5.93
CA LYS A 86 -14.98 -14.48 -6.16
C LYS A 86 -15.79 -14.61 -4.87
N ALA A 87 -15.13 -14.82 -3.73
CA ALA A 87 -15.80 -14.93 -2.44
C ALA A 87 -16.44 -13.61 -2.02
N LEU A 88 -15.72 -12.49 -2.14
CA LEU A 88 -16.25 -11.16 -1.81
C LEU A 88 -17.42 -10.79 -2.74
N VAL A 89 -17.29 -11.04 -4.03
CA VAL A 89 -18.38 -10.77 -5.00
C VAL A 89 -19.66 -11.49 -4.63
N LYS A 90 -19.56 -12.76 -4.23
CA LYS A 90 -20.73 -13.61 -3.93
C LYS A 90 -21.29 -13.40 -2.52
N ARG A 91 -20.44 -13.07 -1.54
CA ARG A 91 -20.79 -13.15 -0.12
C ARG A 91 -20.85 -11.82 0.60
N ALA A 92 -20.15 -10.79 0.13
CA ALA A 92 -20.22 -9.48 0.76
C ALA A 92 -21.58 -8.83 0.56
N GLY A 93 -22.15 -8.27 1.63
CA GLY A 93 -23.34 -7.43 1.54
C GLY A 93 -23.07 -6.16 0.75
N ALA A 94 -21.89 -5.55 0.97
CA ALA A 94 -21.39 -4.43 0.19
C ALA A 94 -19.91 -4.63 -0.17
N VAL A 95 -19.54 -4.18 -1.36
CA VAL A 95 -18.14 -4.13 -1.84
C VAL A 95 -17.77 -2.68 -2.03
N ILE A 96 -16.72 -2.25 -1.35
CA ILE A 96 -16.16 -0.90 -1.44
C ILE A 96 -14.92 -0.96 -2.34
N VAL A 97 -14.82 -0.01 -3.25
CA VAL A 97 -13.67 0.20 -4.13
C VAL A 97 -13.18 1.64 -4.01
N LEU A 98 -11.94 1.91 -4.40
CA LEU A 98 -11.33 3.21 -4.21
C LEU A 98 -11.43 4.11 -5.46
N THR A 99 -11.70 3.52 -6.64
CA THR A 99 -11.64 4.23 -7.93
C THR A 99 -12.77 3.80 -8.87
N GLU A 100 -13.11 4.65 -9.83
CA GLU A 100 -14.08 4.34 -10.88
C GLU A 100 -13.62 3.16 -11.75
N SER A 101 -12.31 3.04 -12.03
CA SER A 101 -11.78 1.92 -12.81
C SER A 101 -12.01 0.57 -12.11
N ALA A 102 -11.83 0.52 -10.79
CA ALA A 102 -12.14 -0.69 -10.01
C ALA A 102 -13.65 -0.98 -10.01
N LYS A 103 -14.50 0.04 -9.92
CA LYS A 103 -15.97 -0.12 -10.01
C LYS A 103 -16.38 -0.71 -11.36
N SER A 104 -15.88 -0.16 -12.46
CA SER A 104 -16.13 -0.68 -13.81
C SER A 104 -15.66 -2.12 -13.93
N TYR A 105 -14.46 -2.44 -13.45
CA TYR A 105 -13.96 -3.82 -13.45
C TYR A 105 -14.93 -4.81 -12.78
N PHE A 106 -15.43 -4.51 -11.58
CA PHE A 106 -16.37 -5.41 -10.88
C PHE A 106 -17.71 -5.49 -11.58
N LYS A 107 -18.18 -4.40 -12.18
CA LYS A 107 -19.42 -4.38 -12.97
C LYS A 107 -19.28 -5.23 -14.23
N ASP A 108 -18.22 -5.02 -14.99
CA ASP A 108 -18.03 -5.67 -16.29
C ASP A 108 -17.68 -7.16 -16.15
N THR A 109 -16.85 -7.50 -15.14
CA THR A 109 -16.38 -8.88 -14.94
C THR A 109 -17.40 -9.76 -14.24
N TYR A 110 -18.14 -9.19 -13.27
CA TYR A 110 -18.99 -9.97 -12.36
C TYR A 110 -20.45 -9.52 -12.32
N GLY A 111 -20.83 -8.45 -13.01
CA GLY A 111 -22.15 -7.82 -12.87
C GLY A 111 -22.37 -7.23 -11.46
N ARG A 112 -21.30 -7.04 -10.68
CA ARG A 112 -21.38 -6.65 -9.27
C ARG A 112 -21.34 -5.14 -9.12
N ASP A 113 -22.39 -4.57 -8.53
CA ASP A 113 -22.40 -3.17 -8.12
C ASP A 113 -21.49 -2.98 -6.88
N THR A 114 -20.74 -1.90 -6.88
CA THR A 114 -19.80 -1.54 -5.81
C THR A 114 -19.99 -0.08 -5.42
N VAL A 115 -19.54 0.26 -4.20
CA VAL A 115 -19.60 1.62 -3.65
C VAL A 115 -18.20 2.21 -3.69
N ILE A 116 -18.05 3.41 -4.25
CA ILE A 116 -16.77 4.12 -4.23
C ILE A 116 -16.66 4.88 -2.91
N ILE A 117 -15.63 4.52 -2.13
CA ILE A 117 -15.21 5.26 -0.96
C ILE A 117 -13.69 5.40 -1.05
N PRO A 118 -13.19 6.56 -1.49
CA PRO A 118 -11.76 6.79 -1.65
C PRO A 118 -11.03 6.80 -0.31
N ASN A 119 -9.72 6.56 -0.33
CA ASN A 119 -8.89 6.78 0.83
C ASN A 119 -8.94 8.25 1.25
N GLY A 120 -8.87 8.49 2.55
CA GLY A 120 -8.78 9.82 3.12
C GLY A 120 -7.55 9.95 4.00
N ILE A 121 -7.05 11.16 4.12
CA ILE A 121 -6.00 11.54 5.06
C ILE A 121 -6.49 12.67 5.97
N LYS A 122 -5.82 12.85 7.10
CA LYS A 122 -6.01 14.08 7.88
C LYS A 122 -5.51 15.25 7.06
N LYS A 123 -6.18 16.41 7.18
CA LYS A 123 -5.68 17.63 6.57
C LYS A 123 -4.22 17.84 6.95
N PRO A 124 -3.30 17.89 5.98
CA PRO A 124 -1.90 18.03 6.27
C PRO A 124 -1.61 19.39 6.90
N GLN A 125 -0.63 19.43 7.80
CA GLN A 125 -0.07 20.66 8.33
C GLN A 125 1.21 20.96 7.58
N ILE A 126 1.39 22.21 7.17
CA ILE A 126 2.65 22.67 6.61
C ILE A 126 3.63 22.86 7.76
N LEU A 127 4.73 22.12 7.72
CA LEU A 127 5.78 22.15 8.75
C LEU A 127 7.00 22.89 8.22
N GLY A 128 7.77 23.50 9.14
CA GLY A 128 9.10 24.07 8.84
C GLY A 128 10.07 23.01 8.30
N GLY A 129 11.32 23.36 8.10
CA GLY A 129 12.32 22.49 7.50
C GLY A 129 13.53 22.19 8.41
N ASP A 130 13.47 22.49 9.70
CA ASP A 130 14.64 22.44 10.59
C ASP A 130 15.23 21.03 10.71
N ILE A 131 14.36 20.02 10.91
CA ILE A 131 14.79 18.63 11.08
C ILE A 131 15.43 18.10 9.79
N ILE A 132 14.84 18.40 8.63
CA ILE A 132 15.35 17.89 7.35
C ILE A 132 16.62 18.63 6.92
N LYS A 133 16.77 19.89 7.29
CA LYS A 133 18.00 20.65 7.08
C LYS A 133 19.15 20.07 7.91
N GLU A 134 18.92 19.82 9.18
CA GLU A 134 19.92 19.25 10.09
C GLU A 134 20.33 17.82 9.67
N LYS A 135 19.33 16.95 9.36
CA LYS A 135 19.59 15.53 9.10
C LYS A 135 20.09 15.23 7.70
N PHE A 136 19.59 15.96 6.69
CA PHE A 136 19.78 15.62 5.28
C PHE A 136 20.29 16.77 4.42
N GLY A 137 20.51 17.95 5.00
CA GLY A 137 20.93 19.15 4.26
C GLY A 137 19.92 19.58 3.22
N LEU A 138 18.61 19.42 3.52
CA LEU A 138 17.52 19.76 2.60
C LEU A 138 16.94 21.14 2.95
N GLU A 139 16.67 21.91 1.93
CA GLU A 139 16.02 23.22 2.05
C GLU A 139 14.70 23.21 1.29
N LYS A 140 13.82 24.16 1.61
CA LYS A 140 12.54 24.30 0.94
C LYS A 140 12.74 24.46 -0.58
N ASP A 141 11.90 23.76 -1.32
CA ASP A 141 11.86 23.76 -2.80
C ASP A 141 13.16 23.29 -3.46
N SER A 142 14.15 22.75 -2.70
CA SER A 142 15.43 22.31 -3.25
C SER A 142 15.44 20.84 -3.71
N TYR A 143 14.35 20.11 -3.60
CA TYR A 143 14.33 18.68 -3.91
C TYR A 143 12.96 18.17 -4.40
N ILE A 144 13.05 17.09 -5.17
CA ILE A 144 11.91 16.23 -5.51
C ILE A 144 11.93 15.04 -4.53
N CYS A 145 10.81 14.62 -3.99
CA CYS A 145 10.78 13.46 -3.11
C CYS A 145 9.91 12.31 -3.63
N MET A 146 10.30 11.10 -3.25
CA MET A 146 9.52 9.87 -3.38
C MET A 146 9.37 9.25 -1.99
N VAL A 147 8.14 8.93 -1.60
CA VAL A 147 7.85 8.27 -0.32
C VAL A 147 7.10 6.98 -0.58
N ALA A 148 7.77 5.84 -0.44
CA ALA A 148 7.19 4.52 -0.66
C ALA A 148 8.03 3.42 -0.04
N ARG A 149 7.44 2.22 0.11
CA ARG A 149 8.25 1.00 0.30
C ARG A 149 9.12 0.80 -0.94
N LEU A 150 10.38 0.44 -0.74
CA LEU A 150 11.30 0.23 -1.86
C LEU A 150 11.09 -1.17 -2.46
N THR A 151 10.09 -1.29 -3.31
CA THR A 151 9.75 -2.48 -4.09
C THR A 151 9.77 -2.14 -5.58
N GLU A 152 9.99 -3.12 -6.45
CA GLU A 152 10.06 -2.88 -7.90
C GLU A 152 8.80 -2.21 -8.44
N GLU A 153 7.62 -2.63 -7.96
CA GLU A 153 6.33 -2.06 -8.36
C GLU A 153 6.19 -0.56 -8.11
N LYS A 154 6.97 0.01 -7.16
CA LYS A 154 6.95 1.44 -6.83
C LYS A 154 7.83 2.30 -7.75
N GLY A 155 8.68 1.66 -8.57
CA GLY A 155 9.36 2.32 -9.68
C GLY A 155 10.48 3.28 -9.30
N ALA A 156 11.09 3.17 -8.10
CA ALA A 156 12.20 4.06 -7.71
C ALA A 156 13.36 4.05 -8.71
N HIS A 157 13.61 2.92 -9.37
CA HIS A 157 14.62 2.79 -10.41
C HIS A 157 14.34 3.70 -11.63
N TYR A 158 13.07 3.80 -12.05
CA TYR A 158 12.71 4.74 -13.13
C TYR A 158 12.98 6.19 -12.75
N LEU A 159 12.70 6.54 -11.49
CA LEU A 159 12.91 7.89 -11.00
C LEU A 159 14.40 8.25 -10.93
N ILE A 160 15.24 7.32 -10.49
CA ILE A 160 16.71 7.48 -10.47
C ILE A 160 17.24 7.66 -11.90
N GLU A 161 16.84 6.82 -12.84
CA GLU A 161 17.26 6.92 -14.24
C GLU A 161 16.83 8.24 -14.88
N ALA A 162 15.59 8.66 -14.65
CA ALA A 162 15.08 9.92 -15.15
C ALA A 162 15.84 11.12 -14.53
N PHE A 163 16.03 11.08 -13.21
CA PHE A 163 16.71 12.16 -12.49
C PHE A 163 18.17 12.34 -12.96
N LYS A 164 18.89 11.26 -13.22
CA LYS A 164 20.28 11.34 -13.74
C LYS A 164 20.39 11.96 -15.14
N ARG A 165 19.29 12.09 -15.88
CA ARG A 165 19.23 12.74 -17.19
C ARG A 165 18.82 14.21 -17.11
N LEU A 166 18.39 14.66 -15.93
CA LEU A 166 17.99 16.06 -15.73
C LEU A 166 19.23 16.92 -15.47
N ASP A 167 19.30 18.06 -16.16
CA ASP A 167 20.20 19.15 -15.80
C ASP A 167 19.49 20.00 -14.74
N THR A 168 19.83 19.79 -13.48
CA THR A 168 19.15 20.45 -12.36
C THR A 168 20.06 20.54 -11.13
N ASP A 169 19.89 21.62 -10.40
CA ASP A 169 20.52 21.85 -9.08
C ASP A 169 19.78 21.18 -7.92
N LYS A 170 18.60 20.63 -8.20
CA LYS A 170 17.76 19.99 -7.17
C LYS A 170 18.32 18.65 -6.75
N LYS A 171 17.85 18.18 -5.60
CA LYS A 171 18.13 16.84 -5.09
C LYS A 171 16.95 15.91 -5.34
N LEU A 172 17.22 14.61 -5.44
CA LEU A 172 16.22 13.55 -5.40
C LEU A 172 16.27 12.88 -4.03
N VAL A 173 15.18 12.92 -3.29
CA VAL A 173 15.07 12.34 -1.95
C VAL A 173 14.18 11.11 -2.00
N ILE A 174 14.74 9.94 -1.74
CA ILE A 174 14.03 8.66 -1.73
C ILE A 174 13.82 8.23 -0.28
N CYS A 175 12.58 8.33 0.19
CA CYS A 175 12.15 7.97 1.54
C CYS A 175 11.49 6.60 1.54
N GLY A 176 12.04 5.70 2.29
CA GLY A 176 11.52 4.35 2.43
C GLY A 176 12.62 3.35 2.71
N ASP A 177 12.19 2.12 3.00
CA ASP A 177 13.12 1.05 3.33
C ASP A 177 12.67 -0.24 2.65
N THR A 178 13.49 -1.29 2.84
CA THR A 178 13.21 -2.63 2.33
C THR A 178 11.92 -3.20 2.91
N SER A 179 11.28 -4.07 2.15
CA SER A 179 10.16 -4.89 2.57
C SER A 179 10.34 -6.28 1.99
N ASP A 180 11.28 -7.06 2.53
CA ASP A 180 11.79 -8.31 1.95
C ASP A 180 12.40 -8.10 0.53
N THR A 181 13.04 -6.96 0.28
CA THR A 181 13.53 -6.50 -1.03
C THR A 181 14.95 -5.94 -0.96
N ASP A 182 15.81 -6.53 -0.12
CA ASP A 182 17.17 -6.05 0.14
C ASP A 182 18.02 -5.95 -1.14
N GLU A 183 17.89 -6.92 -2.04
CA GLU A 183 18.58 -6.93 -3.34
C GLU A 183 18.17 -5.76 -4.22
N TYR A 184 16.87 -5.43 -4.23
CA TYR A 184 16.36 -4.28 -4.98
C TYR A 184 16.88 -2.96 -4.40
N VAL A 185 16.91 -2.82 -3.07
CA VAL A 185 17.47 -1.63 -2.42
C VAL A 185 18.96 -1.49 -2.71
N ALA A 186 19.71 -2.58 -2.68
CA ALA A 186 21.14 -2.57 -3.08
C ALA A 186 21.31 -2.12 -4.54
N ARG A 187 20.47 -2.62 -5.45
CA ARG A 187 20.45 -2.19 -6.86
C ARG A 187 20.18 -0.69 -7.00
N LEU A 188 19.19 -0.15 -6.27
CA LEU A 188 18.87 1.28 -6.31
C LEU A 188 20.06 2.15 -5.84
N LYS A 189 20.74 1.74 -4.75
CA LYS A 189 21.93 2.43 -4.26
C LYS A 189 23.08 2.38 -5.27
N SER A 190 23.27 1.23 -5.92
CA SER A 190 24.26 1.09 -7.00
C SER A 190 23.94 1.99 -8.19
N MET A 191 22.66 2.08 -8.62
CA MET A 191 22.22 2.96 -9.70
C MET A 191 22.45 4.44 -9.36
N ALA A 192 22.33 4.83 -8.10
CA ALA A 192 22.54 6.19 -7.62
C ALA A 192 24.03 6.51 -7.39
N SER A 193 24.92 5.52 -7.46
CA SER A 193 26.36 5.71 -7.24
C SER A 193 26.93 6.78 -8.18
N GLY A 194 27.79 7.64 -7.64
CA GLY A 194 28.38 8.77 -8.37
C GLY A 194 27.44 9.98 -8.57
N CYS A 195 26.23 9.96 -7.99
CA CYS A 195 25.32 11.09 -8.03
C CYS A 195 24.99 11.56 -6.59
N GLU A 196 25.75 12.52 -6.08
CA GLU A 196 25.62 13.05 -4.71
C GLU A 196 24.27 13.72 -4.43
N ASN A 197 23.57 14.13 -5.51
CA ASN A 197 22.24 14.74 -5.42
C ASN A 197 21.10 13.73 -5.18
N ILE A 198 21.39 12.40 -5.12
CA ILE A 198 20.38 11.39 -4.80
C ILE A 198 20.58 10.95 -3.35
N ILE A 199 19.60 11.23 -2.51
CA ILE A 199 19.63 10.99 -1.07
C ILE A 199 18.62 9.89 -0.70
N PHE A 200 19.07 8.84 -0.02
CA PHE A 200 18.23 7.83 0.60
C PHE A 200 18.10 8.13 2.09
N THR A 201 16.90 8.44 2.55
CA THR A 201 16.67 8.74 3.98
C THR A 201 16.46 7.49 4.83
N GLY A 202 16.23 6.32 4.22
CA GLY A 202 15.67 5.17 4.92
C GLY A 202 14.21 5.41 5.30
N PHE A 203 13.71 4.64 6.27
CA PHE A 203 12.36 4.81 6.80
C PHE A 203 12.30 6.08 7.67
N VAL A 204 11.36 6.97 7.33
CA VAL A 204 11.07 8.20 8.08
C VAL A 204 9.58 8.26 8.43
N SER A 205 9.27 8.90 9.55
CA SER A 205 7.90 9.04 10.05
C SER A 205 7.72 10.32 10.88
N GLY A 206 6.50 10.60 11.32
CA GLY A 206 6.19 11.76 12.16
C GLY A 206 6.58 13.08 11.51
N ASP A 207 7.13 14.00 12.31
CA ASP A 207 7.46 15.35 11.86
C ASP A 207 8.54 15.36 10.77
N THR A 208 9.51 14.44 10.79
CA THR A 208 10.52 14.32 9.74
C THR A 208 9.85 14.05 8.37
N LEU A 209 8.91 13.11 8.33
CA LEU A 209 8.15 12.83 7.10
C LEU A 209 7.26 14.01 6.70
N GLY A 210 6.58 14.63 7.68
CA GLY A 210 5.77 15.83 7.44
C GLY A 210 6.59 16.99 6.87
N GLN A 211 7.80 17.22 7.38
CA GLN A 211 8.71 18.24 6.84
C GLN A 211 9.20 17.91 5.43
N ILE A 212 9.49 16.63 5.13
CA ILE A 212 9.87 16.23 3.78
C ILE A 212 8.76 16.55 2.77
N TYR A 213 7.50 16.24 3.09
CA TYR A 213 6.39 16.59 2.22
C TYR A 213 6.18 18.09 2.09
N SER A 214 6.23 18.81 3.22
CA SER A 214 5.91 20.25 3.27
C SER A 214 6.91 21.13 2.52
N ASN A 215 8.16 20.67 2.35
CA ASN A 215 9.24 21.45 1.78
C ASN A 215 9.76 20.91 0.43
N ALA A 216 9.19 19.83 -0.09
CA ALA A 216 9.52 19.34 -1.41
C ALA A 216 8.93 20.23 -2.51
N CYS A 217 9.65 20.46 -3.61
CA CYS A 217 9.10 21.15 -4.77
C CYS A 217 8.13 20.25 -5.56
N ALA A 218 8.30 18.93 -5.49
CA ALA A 218 7.40 17.95 -6.09
C ALA A 218 7.48 16.61 -5.38
N VAL A 219 6.38 15.85 -5.42
CA VAL A 219 6.31 14.46 -4.99
C VAL A 219 6.11 13.58 -6.21
N CYS A 220 6.96 12.57 -6.39
CA CYS A 220 6.90 11.64 -7.51
C CYS A 220 6.72 10.21 -7.01
N LEU A 221 5.80 9.48 -7.63
CA LEU A 221 5.59 8.05 -7.38
C LEU A 221 5.34 7.32 -8.70
N PRO A 222 6.40 6.88 -9.40
CA PRO A 222 6.28 6.24 -10.72
C PRO A 222 5.94 4.76 -10.61
N SER A 223 4.91 4.43 -9.83
CA SER A 223 4.48 3.05 -9.60
C SER A 223 3.86 2.44 -10.86
N ASN A 224 4.17 1.18 -11.12
CA ASN A 224 3.55 0.40 -12.21
C ASN A 224 2.07 0.06 -11.90
N LEU A 225 1.73 -0.03 -10.62
CA LEU A 225 0.38 -0.36 -10.17
C LEU A 225 0.06 0.36 -8.86
N GLU A 226 -1.06 1.07 -8.85
CA GLU A 226 -1.65 1.69 -7.66
C GLU A 226 -3.17 1.51 -7.66
N GLY A 227 -3.73 1.30 -6.48
CA GLY A 227 -5.17 1.46 -6.28
C GLY A 227 -5.48 2.94 -6.06
N MET A 228 -5.09 3.45 -4.89
CA MET A 228 -5.11 4.88 -4.55
C MET A 228 -3.99 5.12 -3.55
N SER A 229 -2.95 5.81 -3.98
CA SER A 229 -1.75 6.03 -3.17
C SER A 229 -1.99 7.06 -2.08
N ILE A 230 -1.89 6.62 -0.82
CA ILE A 230 -1.99 7.53 0.35
C ILE A 230 -0.80 8.52 0.35
N SER A 231 0.34 8.13 -0.20
CA SER A 231 1.53 9.01 -0.28
C SER A 231 1.34 10.20 -1.21
N LEU A 232 0.32 10.20 -2.08
CA LEU A 232 0.04 11.29 -3.02
C LEU A 232 -1.20 12.11 -2.63
N LEU A 233 -1.89 11.74 -1.56
CA LEU A 233 -3.00 12.48 -0.97
C LEU A 233 -2.51 13.55 0.00
#